data_fe5ca34c6a43005b90d9567459491c81
#
_entry.id   fe5ca34c6a43005b90d9567459491c81
#
_cell.length_a   1.000
_cell.length_b   1.000
_cell.length_c   1.000
_cell.angle_alpha   90.00
_cell.angle_beta   90.00
_cell.angle_gamma   90.00
#
_symmetry.space_group_name_H-M   'P 1'
#
loop_
_entity.id
_entity.type
_entity.pdbx_description
1 polymer ?
#
loop_
_entity_poly.entity_id
_entity_poly.type
_entity_poly.pdbx_seq_one_letter_code
_entity_poly.pdbx_strand_id
1 'polypeptide(L)'
;MIEVRKGIRDEGDVVARLGSEVGLSREDALLYLKLLREGGVPASDRREAEGLLDRGMAIVSGDGKRIIPVHPRLGIANNYRTWREALVREINERRMRVDKLILELIPVYEAAMERETG
;
A
#
# COMPACT_ATOMS: atom_id res chain seq x y z
N MET A 1 33.10 -2.90 -10.25
CA MET A 1 32.03 -2.96 -11.29
C MET A 1 30.77 -3.58 -10.76
N ILE A 2 30.86 -4.73 -10.14
CA ILE A 2 29.69 -5.44 -9.60
C ILE A 2 29.06 -4.66 -8.44
N GLU A 3 29.86 -4.01 -7.62
CA GLU A 3 29.39 -3.24 -6.45
C GLU A 3 28.46 -2.10 -6.83
N VAL A 4 28.70 -1.49 -7.98
CA VAL A 4 27.87 -0.38 -8.48
C VAL A 4 26.45 -0.85 -8.74
N ARG A 5 26.26 -2.11 -9.11
CA ARG A 5 24.95 -2.69 -9.41
C ARG A 5 24.20 -3.13 -8.17
N LYS A 6 24.88 -3.27 -7.02
CA LYS A 6 24.26 -3.71 -5.77
C LYS A 6 23.60 -2.56 -5.03
N GLY A 7 23.97 -1.32 -5.35
CA GLY A 7 23.36 -0.16 -4.73
C GLY A 7 22.16 0.35 -5.51
N ILE A 8 21.34 1.12 -4.84
CA ILE A 8 20.21 1.79 -5.49
C ILE A 8 20.75 3.05 -6.16
N ARG A 9 20.63 3.12 -7.49
CA ARG A 9 21.15 4.24 -8.25
C ARG A 9 20.34 5.52 -8.05
N ASP A 10 19.04 5.37 -7.99
CA ASP A 10 18.14 6.51 -7.84
C ASP A 10 17.12 6.16 -6.76
N GLU A 11 17.47 6.55 -5.54
CA GLU A 11 16.62 6.28 -4.38
C GLU A 11 15.29 7.01 -4.50
N GLY A 12 15.29 8.24 -5.03
CA GLY A 12 14.06 9.00 -5.23
C GLY A 12 13.09 8.30 -6.17
N ASP A 13 13.63 7.70 -7.25
CA ASP A 13 12.81 6.94 -8.19
C ASP A 13 12.22 5.69 -7.54
N VAL A 14 13.02 4.95 -6.76
CA VAL A 14 12.53 3.75 -6.07
C VAL A 14 11.47 4.13 -5.05
N VAL A 15 11.66 5.19 -4.27
CA VAL A 15 10.68 5.68 -3.31
C VAL A 15 9.37 6.05 -4.02
N ALA A 16 9.46 6.75 -5.15
CA ALA A 16 8.27 7.12 -5.93
C ALA A 16 7.52 5.89 -6.43
N ARG A 17 8.23 4.88 -6.92
CA ARG A 17 7.60 3.64 -7.40
C ARG A 17 7.02 2.80 -6.26
N LEU A 18 7.66 2.76 -5.11
CA LEU A 18 7.09 2.10 -3.94
C LEU A 18 5.78 2.75 -3.54
N GLY A 19 5.67 4.06 -3.69
CA GLY A 19 4.42 4.77 -3.45
C GLY A 19 3.35 4.46 -4.48
N SER A 20 3.68 4.63 -5.76
CA SER A 20 2.71 4.50 -6.84
C SER A 20 2.31 3.06 -7.14
N GLU A 21 3.23 2.11 -7.00
CA GLU A 21 2.96 0.72 -7.38
C GLU A 21 2.46 -0.15 -6.23
N VAL A 22 2.87 0.13 -5.01
CA VAL A 22 2.49 -0.71 -3.87
C VAL A 22 1.89 0.07 -2.70
N GLY A 23 1.67 1.37 -2.86
CA GLY A 23 0.97 2.17 -1.86
C GLY A 23 1.74 2.44 -0.58
N LEU A 24 3.07 2.41 -0.62
CA LEU A 24 3.88 2.66 0.54
C LEU A 24 4.09 4.16 0.75
N SER A 25 3.96 4.64 1.98
CA SER A 25 4.23 6.06 2.27
C SER A 25 5.70 6.38 2.03
N ARG A 26 5.99 7.67 1.80
CA ARG A 26 7.36 8.10 1.59
C ARG A 26 8.26 7.76 2.78
N GLU A 27 7.77 7.99 3.99
CA GLU A 27 8.50 7.71 5.22
C GLU A 27 8.82 6.23 5.36
N ASP A 28 7.83 5.38 5.11
CA ASP A 28 8.01 3.93 5.20
C ASP A 28 8.93 3.43 4.10
N ALA A 29 8.83 3.99 2.89
CA ALA A 29 9.72 3.62 1.79
C ALA A 29 11.17 3.97 2.12
N LEU A 30 11.43 5.15 2.63
CA LEU A 30 12.77 5.58 3.03
C LEU A 30 13.32 4.68 4.13
N LEU A 31 12.50 4.36 5.13
CA LEU A 31 12.92 3.49 6.22
C LEU A 31 13.21 2.08 5.71
N TYR A 32 12.37 1.54 4.85
CA TYR A 32 12.59 0.21 4.29
C TYR A 32 13.91 0.14 3.53
N LEU A 33 14.22 1.15 2.71
CA LEU A 33 15.49 1.21 2.00
C LEU A 33 16.66 1.30 2.96
N LYS A 34 16.52 2.04 4.06
CA LYS A 34 17.53 2.10 5.10
C LYS A 34 17.76 0.74 5.73
N LEU A 35 16.68 0.01 6.07
CA LEU A 35 16.78 -1.34 6.61
C LEU A 35 17.53 -2.26 5.65
N LEU A 36 17.22 -2.17 4.36
CA LEU A 36 17.89 -3.00 3.35
C LEU A 36 19.39 -2.70 3.26
N ARG A 37 19.76 -1.41 3.33
CA ARG A 37 21.17 -1.02 3.23
C ARG A 37 21.95 -1.37 4.48
N GLU A 38 21.36 -1.17 5.66
CA GLU A 38 22.07 -1.30 6.94
C GLU A 38 21.84 -2.63 7.62
N GLY A 39 20.93 -3.45 7.10
CA GLY A 39 20.62 -4.74 7.67
C GLY A 39 19.67 -4.68 8.87
N GLY A 40 19.25 -3.49 9.27
CA GLY A 40 18.33 -3.31 10.39
C GLY A 40 18.60 -2.04 11.16
N VAL A 41 17.75 -1.78 12.13
CA VAL A 41 17.87 -0.66 13.08
C VAL A 41 17.62 -1.19 14.49
N PRO A 42 18.03 -0.44 15.54
CA PRO A 42 17.77 -0.89 16.91
C PRO A 42 16.27 -1.01 17.19
N ALA A 43 15.90 -1.93 18.07
CA ALA A 43 14.48 -2.09 18.46
C ALA A 43 13.92 -0.86 19.15
N SER A 44 14.75 0.05 19.65
CA SER A 44 14.30 1.32 20.19
C SER A 44 13.63 2.21 19.15
N ASP A 45 13.87 1.95 17.86
CA ASP A 45 13.24 2.67 16.75
C ASP A 45 11.91 2.04 16.32
N ARG A 46 11.32 1.20 17.18
CA ARG A 46 10.10 0.47 16.85
C ARG A 46 8.95 1.37 16.41
N ARG A 47 8.82 2.54 17.03
CA ARG A 47 7.73 3.45 16.70
C ARG A 47 7.80 3.90 15.24
N GLU A 48 8.99 4.25 14.78
CA GLU A 48 9.17 4.67 13.38
C GLU A 48 8.95 3.52 12.40
N ALA A 49 9.20 2.29 12.85
CA ALA A 49 9.07 1.10 12.00
C ALA A 49 7.71 0.43 12.08
N GLU A 50 6.78 0.97 12.87
CA GLU A 50 5.49 0.33 13.10
C GLU A 50 4.71 0.06 11.81
N GLY A 51 4.74 1.00 10.89
CA GLY A 51 4.07 0.82 9.59
C GLY A 51 4.63 -0.36 8.81
N LEU A 52 5.96 -0.52 8.81
CA LEU A 52 6.59 -1.64 8.12
C LEU A 52 6.33 -2.97 8.82
N LEU A 53 6.34 -2.97 10.15
CA LEU A 53 6.02 -4.16 10.93
C LEU A 53 4.59 -4.63 10.67
N ASP A 54 3.65 -3.71 10.67
CA ASP A 54 2.24 -4.02 10.44
C ASP A 54 1.99 -4.54 9.01
N ARG A 55 2.78 -4.09 8.05
CA ARG A 55 2.63 -4.49 6.65
C ARG A 55 3.42 -5.75 6.29
N GLY A 56 4.16 -6.33 7.23
CA GLY A 56 4.95 -7.51 6.95
C GLY A 56 6.20 -7.25 6.13
N MET A 57 6.72 -6.03 6.18
CA MET A 57 7.94 -5.63 5.48
C MET A 57 9.16 -5.61 6.39
N ALA A 58 8.97 -5.68 7.69
CA ALA A 58 10.01 -5.76 8.70
C ALA A 58 9.56 -6.65 9.84
N ILE A 59 10.51 -7.21 10.57
CA ILE A 59 10.23 -8.03 11.74
C ILE A 59 11.24 -7.68 12.83
N VAL A 60 10.88 -8.01 14.07
CA VAL A 60 11.82 -7.91 15.19
C VAL A 60 12.72 -9.15 15.13
N SER A 61 14.04 -8.96 15.31
CA SER A 61 15.00 -10.06 15.30
C SER A 61 14.73 -11.05 16.45
N GLY A 62 15.25 -12.27 16.31
CA GLY A 62 15.02 -13.34 17.29
C GLY A 62 15.44 -12.97 18.71
N ASP A 63 16.47 -12.14 18.87
CA ASP A 63 16.94 -11.69 20.19
C ASP A 63 16.18 -10.45 20.70
N GLY A 64 15.26 -9.91 19.92
CA GLY A 64 14.46 -8.75 20.31
C GLY A 64 15.19 -7.41 20.27
N LYS A 65 16.42 -7.39 19.79
CA LYS A 65 17.26 -6.18 19.87
C LYS A 65 17.23 -5.31 18.63
N ARG A 66 16.80 -5.85 17.50
CA ARG A 66 16.81 -5.13 16.22
C ARG A 66 15.51 -5.32 15.47
N ILE A 67 15.27 -4.38 14.57
CA ILE A 67 14.20 -4.48 13.57
C ILE A 67 14.92 -4.70 12.25
N ILE A 68 14.62 -5.80 11.59
CA ILE A 68 15.31 -6.22 10.37
C ILE A 68 14.31 -6.27 9.21
N PRO A 69 14.78 -6.05 7.97
CA PRO A 69 13.88 -6.08 6.82
C PRO A 69 13.49 -7.51 6.46
N VAL A 70 12.25 -7.64 5.99
CA VAL A 70 11.81 -8.86 5.31
C VAL A 70 12.35 -8.77 3.89
N HIS A 71 12.75 -9.90 3.33
CA HIS A 71 13.26 -9.95 1.96
C HIS A 71 12.26 -9.26 1.01
N PRO A 72 12.74 -8.43 0.06
CA PRO A 72 11.82 -7.67 -0.82
C PRO A 72 10.79 -8.51 -1.54
N ARG A 73 11.13 -9.74 -1.92
CA ARG A 73 10.18 -10.65 -2.57
C ARG A 73 8.94 -10.89 -1.72
N LEU A 74 9.11 -11.00 -0.41
CA LEU A 74 8.00 -11.22 0.51
C LEU A 74 7.43 -9.91 1.04
N GLY A 75 8.30 -8.97 1.42
CA GLY A 75 7.88 -7.71 2.02
C GLY A 75 7.05 -6.84 1.09
N ILE A 76 7.54 -6.68 -0.14
CA ILE A 76 6.83 -5.87 -1.13
C ILE A 76 5.55 -6.57 -1.56
N ALA A 77 5.57 -7.89 -1.73
CA ALA A 77 4.37 -8.65 -2.07
C ALA A 77 3.32 -8.56 -0.97
N ASN A 78 3.72 -8.63 0.30
CA ASN A 78 2.82 -8.49 1.43
C ASN A 78 2.15 -7.11 1.43
N ASN A 79 2.93 -6.06 1.22
CA ASN A 79 2.38 -4.71 1.19
C ASN A 79 1.45 -4.51 -0.01
N TYR A 80 1.82 -5.02 -1.17
CA TYR A 80 0.97 -4.92 -2.36
C TYR A 80 -0.37 -5.60 -2.13
N ARG A 81 -0.37 -6.79 -1.54
CA ARG A 81 -1.61 -7.53 -1.27
C ARG A 81 -2.52 -6.73 -0.32
N THR A 82 -1.98 -6.19 0.76
CA THR A 82 -2.74 -5.40 1.71
C THR A 82 -3.33 -4.15 1.05
N TRP A 83 -2.53 -3.46 0.25
CA TRP A 83 -2.96 -2.28 -0.49
C TRP A 83 -4.06 -2.64 -1.50
N ARG A 84 -3.88 -3.73 -2.24
CA ARG A 84 -4.87 -4.19 -3.21
C ARG A 84 -6.21 -4.53 -2.55
N GLU A 85 -6.16 -5.23 -1.43
CA GLU A 85 -7.38 -5.59 -0.70
C GLU A 85 -8.15 -4.34 -0.24
N ALA A 86 -7.44 -3.32 0.21
CA ALA A 86 -8.06 -2.07 0.61
C ALA A 86 -8.72 -1.37 -0.59
N LEU A 87 -8.06 -1.35 -1.74
CA LEU A 87 -8.61 -0.77 -2.97
C LEU A 87 -9.85 -1.53 -3.45
N VAL A 88 -9.82 -2.85 -3.43
CA VAL A 88 -10.95 -3.67 -3.84
C VAL A 88 -12.15 -3.40 -2.92
N ARG A 89 -11.91 -3.28 -1.62
CA ARG A 89 -12.97 -2.96 -0.66
C ARG A 89 -13.58 -1.60 -0.95
N GLU A 90 -12.76 -0.60 -1.22
CA GLU A 90 -13.24 0.74 -1.56
C GLU A 90 -14.06 0.74 -2.85
N ILE A 91 -13.60 0.02 -3.87
CA ILE A 91 -14.32 -0.09 -5.14
C ILE A 91 -15.68 -0.76 -4.93
N ASN A 92 -15.72 -1.81 -4.12
CA ASN A 92 -16.98 -2.51 -3.84
C ASN A 92 -17.98 -1.63 -3.09
N GLU A 93 -17.50 -0.86 -2.11
CA GLU A 93 -18.35 0.08 -1.39
C GLU A 93 -18.89 1.17 -2.32
N ARG A 94 -18.06 1.65 -3.22
CA ARG A 94 -18.46 2.65 -4.22
C ARG A 94 -19.51 2.06 -5.15
N ARG A 95 -19.34 0.81 -5.56
CA ARG A 95 -20.31 0.12 -6.42
C ARG A 95 -21.69 0.07 -5.75
N MET A 96 -21.73 -0.21 -4.46
CA MET A 96 -22.99 -0.22 -3.73
C MET A 96 -23.68 1.15 -3.74
N ARG A 97 -22.91 2.23 -3.60
CA ARG A 97 -23.45 3.59 -3.66
C ARG A 97 -23.95 3.92 -5.07
N VAL A 98 -23.24 3.46 -6.10
CA VAL A 98 -23.66 3.64 -7.49
C VAL A 98 -24.97 2.90 -7.75
N ASP A 99 -25.08 1.65 -7.30
CA ASP A 99 -26.29 0.86 -7.45
C ASP A 99 -27.49 1.55 -6.78
N LYS A 100 -27.27 2.13 -5.61
CA LYS A 100 -28.30 2.87 -4.90
C LYS A 100 -28.78 4.10 -5.71
N LEU A 101 -27.82 4.82 -6.31
CA LEU A 101 -28.17 5.97 -7.17
C LEU A 101 -29.03 5.53 -8.36
N ILE A 102 -28.68 4.42 -8.98
CA ILE A 102 -29.46 3.87 -10.09
C ILE A 102 -30.90 3.62 -9.65
N LEU A 103 -31.07 2.96 -8.50
CA LEU A 103 -32.40 2.66 -7.98
C LEU A 103 -33.19 3.93 -7.64
N GLU A 104 -32.53 4.99 -7.20
CA GLU A 104 -33.18 6.25 -6.89
C GLU A 104 -33.61 7.01 -8.16
N LEU A 105 -32.88 6.85 -9.26
CA LEU A 105 -33.13 7.58 -10.50
C LEU A 105 -34.10 6.88 -11.44
N ILE A 106 -34.29 5.57 -11.35
CA ILE A 106 -35.20 4.82 -12.19
C ILE A 106 -36.62 5.35 -12.09
N PRO A 107 -37.19 5.58 -10.89
CA PRO A 107 -38.56 6.14 -10.80
C PRO A 107 -38.70 7.52 -11.42
N VAL A 108 -37.65 8.33 -11.34
CA VAL A 108 -37.67 9.67 -11.96
C VAL A 108 -37.80 9.56 -13.48
N TYR A 109 -37.01 8.65 -14.06
CA TYR A 109 -37.08 8.39 -15.49
C TYR A 109 -38.43 7.82 -15.90
N GLU A 110 -38.95 6.85 -15.17
CA GLU A 110 -40.23 6.22 -15.48
C GLU A 110 -41.39 7.24 -15.42
N ALA A 111 -41.38 8.11 -14.41
CA ALA A 111 -42.40 9.15 -14.29
C ALA A 111 -42.37 10.12 -15.47
N ALA A 112 -41.17 10.48 -15.94
CA ALA A 112 -41.04 11.36 -17.11
C ALA A 112 -41.54 10.67 -18.37
N MET A 113 -41.27 9.41 -18.56
CA MET A 113 -41.74 8.66 -19.72
C MET A 113 -43.24 8.47 -19.72
N GLU A 114 -43.84 8.25 -18.56
CA GLU A 114 -45.29 8.19 -18.45
C GLU A 114 -45.97 9.50 -18.85
N ARG A 115 -45.40 10.64 -18.46
CA ARG A 115 -45.92 11.94 -18.86
C ARG A 115 -45.81 12.16 -20.36
N GLU A 116 -44.74 11.66 -20.98
CA GLU A 116 -44.55 11.78 -22.42
C GLU A 116 -45.56 10.93 -23.22
N THR A 117 -45.87 9.74 -22.72
CA THR A 117 -46.79 8.81 -23.40
C THR A 117 -48.24 9.01 -23.05
N GLY A 118 -48.47 9.68 -21.95
CA GLY A 118 -49.81 9.99 -21.48
C GLY A 118 -50.30 11.33 -21.99
#